data_f95d3f1475dd172397da382a0f923ba2
#
_entry.id   f95d3f1475dd172397da382a0f923ba2
#
_cell.length_a   1.000
_cell.length_b   1.000
_cell.length_c   1.000
_cell.angle_alpha   90.00
_cell.angle_beta   90.00
_cell.angle_gamma   90.00
#
_symmetry.space_group_name_H-M   'P 1'
#
loop_
_entity.id
_entity.type
_entity.pdbx_description
1 polymer ?
#
loop_
_entity_poly.entity_id
_entity_poly.type
_entity_poly.pdbx_seq_one_letter_code
_entity_poly.pdbx_strand_id
1 'polypeptide(L)'
;MLVQGIHHVCIKCKKDEVEKIKHFYGDLLGLPILRSWGEPELKGFMFDTGAGLVEVFTDAENDLPQGSIRHFAFKTGNVDECVKIVRESGYEITIEPKDVVMASNPPFPIRVAFCIGPVGEEIEFFEER
;
A
#
# COMPACT_ATOMS: atom_id res chain seq x y z
N MET A 1 -25.24 -6.63 -8.17
CA MET A 1 -24.67 -6.11 -6.93
C MET A 1 -24.80 -4.57 -6.92
N LEU A 2 -25.20 -4.02 -5.82
CA LEU A 2 -25.25 -2.56 -5.67
C LEU A 2 -23.84 -1.95 -5.62
N VAL A 3 -22.91 -2.62 -4.95
CA VAL A 3 -21.51 -2.20 -4.85
C VAL A 3 -20.72 -2.83 -6.00
N GLN A 4 -19.85 -2.06 -6.65
CA GLN A 4 -19.10 -2.48 -7.84
C GLN A 4 -17.62 -2.77 -7.56
N GLY A 5 -17.15 -2.61 -6.33
CA GLY A 5 -15.77 -2.86 -5.94
C GLY A 5 -15.28 -1.86 -4.91
N ILE A 6 -14.00 -1.94 -4.59
CA ILE A 6 -13.33 -0.97 -3.73
C ILE A 6 -12.73 0.12 -4.62
N HIS A 7 -13.14 1.39 -4.43
CA HIS A 7 -12.65 2.51 -5.20
C HIS A 7 -11.25 2.93 -4.76
N HIS A 8 -11.05 3.09 -3.45
CA HIS A 8 -9.77 3.49 -2.90
C HIS A 8 -9.62 3.04 -1.45
N VAL A 9 -8.36 2.96 -1.01
CA VAL A 9 -7.97 2.92 0.39
C VAL A 9 -7.36 4.27 0.73
N CYS A 10 -7.66 4.78 1.93
CA CYS A 10 -7.14 6.07 2.37
C CYS A 10 -6.15 5.89 3.52
N ILE A 11 -5.00 6.55 3.40
CA ILE A 11 -4.02 6.69 4.47
C ILE A 11 -3.84 8.18 4.79
N LYS A 12 -3.46 8.48 6.02
CA LYS A 12 -3.13 9.83 6.44
C LYS A 12 -1.67 9.93 6.83
N CYS A 13 -1.06 11.06 6.52
CA CYS A 13 0.29 11.36 6.93
C CYS A 13 0.41 12.78 7.50
N LYS A 14 1.47 13.02 8.23
CA LYS A 14 1.88 14.36 8.60
C LYS A 14 2.51 15.03 7.38
N LYS A 15 2.55 16.38 7.37
CA LYS A 15 3.09 17.14 6.24
C LYS A 15 4.55 16.80 5.93
N ASP A 16 5.36 16.56 6.96
CA ASP A 16 6.77 16.20 6.80
C ASP A 16 6.98 14.75 6.30
N GLU A 17 5.92 13.97 6.17
CA GLU A 17 5.98 12.60 5.67
C GLU A 17 5.61 12.46 4.19
N VAL A 18 5.18 13.55 3.53
CA VAL A 18 4.70 13.52 2.15
C VAL A 18 5.76 13.01 1.17
N GLU A 19 7.01 13.48 1.31
CA GLU A 19 8.08 13.10 0.38
C GLU A 19 8.44 11.62 0.50
N LYS A 20 8.46 11.06 1.70
CA LYS A 20 8.72 9.62 1.86
C LYS A 20 7.57 8.75 1.34
N ILE A 21 6.33 9.24 1.41
CA ILE A 21 5.17 8.56 0.80
C ILE A 21 5.29 8.56 -0.72
N LYS A 22 5.63 9.71 -1.32
CA LYS A 22 5.84 9.80 -2.77
C LYS A 22 6.98 8.91 -3.23
N HIS A 23 8.04 8.82 -2.44
CA HIS A 23 9.14 7.93 -2.75
C HIS A 23 8.72 6.46 -2.72
N PHE A 24 8.02 6.05 -1.65
CA PHE A 24 7.60 4.65 -1.50
C PHE A 24 6.60 4.22 -2.58
N TYR A 25 5.47 4.89 -2.66
CA TYR A 25 4.40 4.49 -3.59
C TYR A 25 4.71 4.89 -5.04
N GLY A 26 5.26 6.07 -5.25
CA GLY A 26 5.57 6.58 -6.56
C GLY A 26 6.85 6.01 -7.16
N ASP A 27 7.98 6.18 -6.47
CA ASP A 27 9.27 5.80 -7.03
C ASP A 27 9.54 4.30 -6.90
N LEU A 28 9.34 3.71 -5.72
CA LEU A 28 9.64 2.29 -5.50
C LEU A 28 8.60 1.37 -6.13
N LEU A 29 7.32 1.62 -5.88
CA LEU A 29 6.23 0.77 -6.40
C LEU A 29 5.76 1.19 -7.79
N GLY A 30 6.19 2.37 -8.28
CA GLY A 30 5.90 2.81 -9.63
C GLY A 30 4.49 3.32 -9.86
N LEU A 31 3.77 3.75 -8.82
CA LEU A 31 2.40 4.22 -8.96
C LEU A 31 2.38 5.70 -9.37
N PRO A 32 1.76 6.06 -10.50
CA PRO A 32 1.63 7.46 -10.87
C PRO A 32 0.61 8.17 -9.99
N ILE A 33 0.82 9.47 -9.77
CA ILE A 33 -0.17 10.32 -9.12
C ILE A 33 -1.23 10.68 -10.16
N LEU A 34 -2.48 10.29 -9.89
CA LEU A 34 -3.60 10.56 -10.80
C LEU A 34 -4.14 11.98 -10.62
N ARG A 35 -4.23 12.47 -9.38
CA ARG A 35 -4.72 13.80 -9.04
C ARG A 35 -4.22 14.25 -7.68
N SER A 36 -4.27 15.55 -7.47
CA SER A 36 -3.95 16.18 -6.19
C SER A 36 -4.90 17.36 -5.96
N TRP A 37 -5.01 17.81 -4.72
CA TRP A 37 -5.85 18.95 -4.36
C TRP A 37 -5.26 19.73 -3.20
N GLY A 38 -5.77 20.95 -3.04
CA GLY A 38 -5.35 21.87 -2.01
C GLY A 38 -4.41 22.94 -2.56
N GLU A 39 -4.89 24.18 -2.64
CA GLU A 39 -4.11 25.34 -3.05
C GLU A 39 -4.20 26.41 -1.95
N PRO A 40 -3.10 27.08 -1.60
CA PRO A 40 -1.73 26.89 -2.14
C PRO A 40 -0.96 25.74 -1.50
N GLU A 41 -1.53 25.07 -0.49
CA GLU A 41 -0.89 24.00 0.27
C GLU A 41 -1.51 22.66 -0.08
N LEU A 42 -0.67 21.68 -0.44
CA LEU A 42 -1.12 20.31 -0.76
C LEU A 42 -1.86 19.70 0.42
N LYS A 43 -3.11 19.27 0.20
CA LYS A 43 -3.97 18.64 1.22
C LYS A 43 -4.20 17.17 0.97
N GLY A 44 -4.03 16.71 -0.26
CA GLY A 44 -4.18 15.32 -0.58
C GLY A 44 -3.85 14.99 -2.02
N PHE A 45 -3.69 13.71 -2.29
CA PHE A 45 -3.41 13.20 -3.63
C PHE A 45 -3.77 11.71 -3.71
N MET A 46 -3.86 11.20 -4.93
CA MET A 46 -4.20 9.81 -5.18
C MET A 46 -3.20 9.17 -6.14
N PHE A 47 -2.66 8.02 -5.74
CA PHE A 47 -1.89 7.15 -6.62
C PHE A 47 -2.83 6.19 -7.35
N ASP A 48 -2.54 5.92 -8.61
CA ASP A 48 -3.28 4.99 -9.44
C ASP A 48 -2.59 3.63 -9.47
N THR A 49 -3.29 2.58 -9.03
CA THR A 49 -2.78 1.19 -9.11
C THR A 49 -3.18 0.51 -10.43
N GLY A 50 -3.99 1.18 -11.25
CA GLY A 50 -4.57 0.60 -12.45
C GLY A 50 -5.90 -0.12 -12.21
N ALA A 51 -6.19 -0.50 -10.98
CA ALA A 51 -7.43 -1.20 -10.62
C ALA A 51 -8.16 -0.56 -9.43
N GLY A 52 -7.54 0.37 -8.77
CA GLY A 52 -8.06 1.13 -7.64
C GLY A 52 -7.05 2.19 -7.27
N LEU A 53 -7.31 2.93 -6.20
CA LEU A 53 -6.48 4.07 -5.84
C LEU A 53 -5.99 3.96 -4.40
N VAL A 54 -4.82 4.55 -4.14
CA VAL A 54 -4.35 4.85 -2.79
C VAL A 54 -4.46 6.35 -2.61
N GLU A 55 -5.40 6.77 -1.74
CA GLU A 55 -5.60 8.17 -1.40
C GLU A 55 -4.77 8.54 -0.18
N VAL A 56 -4.18 9.72 -0.20
CA VAL A 56 -3.35 10.23 0.90
C VAL A 56 -3.87 11.60 1.32
N PHE A 57 -4.23 11.72 2.60
CA PHE A 57 -4.47 13.03 3.23
C PHE A 57 -3.21 13.45 4.01
N THR A 58 -2.88 14.74 3.95
CA THR A 58 -1.63 15.27 4.50
C THR A 58 -1.83 16.07 5.80
N ASP A 59 -2.97 15.89 6.46
CA ASP A 59 -3.40 16.71 7.59
C ASP A 59 -3.37 15.98 8.95
N ALA A 60 -2.63 14.89 9.07
CA ALA A 60 -2.44 14.25 10.35
C ALA A 60 -1.56 15.13 11.26
N GLU A 61 -1.97 15.31 12.50
CA GLU A 61 -1.20 16.08 13.49
C GLU A 61 -0.20 15.20 14.24
N ASN A 62 -0.49 13.90 14.34
CA ASN A 62 0.31 12.91 15.05
C ASN A 62 0.40 11.61 14.27
N ASP A 63 1.27 10.71 14.71
CA ASP A 63 1.28 9.34 14.21
C ASP A 63 -0.05 8.67 14.56
N LEU A 64 -0.59 7.89 13.63
CA LEU A 64 -1.88 7.26 13.80
C LEU A 64 -1.71 5.79 14.17
N PRO A 65 -2.43 5.30 15.18
CA PRO A 65 -2.40 3.88 15.52
C PRO A 65 -3.12 3.06 14.44
N GLN A 66 -2.77 1.79 14.36
CA GLN A 66 -3.50 0.85 13.50
C GLN A 66 -4.89 0.61 14.09
N GLY A 67 -5.92 0.71 13.24
CA GLY A 67 -7.31 0.52 13.63
C GLY A 67 -7.86 -0.87 13.26
N SER A 68 -9.18 -0.95 13.07
CA SER A 68 -9.86 -2.20 12.67
C SER A 68 -9.51 -2.63 11.24
N ILE A 69 -9.16 -1.70 10.36
CA ILE A 69 -8.57 -2.04 9.07
C ILE A 69 -7.10 -2.34 9.33
N ARG A 70 -6.70 -3.62 9.14
CA ARG A 70 -5.41 -4.13 9.59
C ARG A 70 -4.31 -3.97 8.56
N HIS A 71 -4.62 -4.22 7.30
CA HIS A 71 -3.69 -4.08 6.19
C HIS A 71 -4.47 -3.90 4.90
N PHE A 72 -3.76 -3.55 3.85
CA PHE A 72 -4.27 -3.68 2.49
C PHE A 72 -3.23 -4.39 1.62
N ALA A 73 -3.68 -5.02 0.53
CA ALA A 73 -2.83 -5.83 -0.30
C ALA A 73 -2.72 -5.25 -1.71
N PHE A 74 -1.50 -5.24 -2.24
CA PHE A 74 -1.25 -5.01 -3.66
C PHE A 74 -1.17 -6.35 -4.38
N LYS A 75 -1.93 -6.49 -5.45
CA LYS A 75 -1.77 -7.60 -6.37
C LYS A 75 -0.47 -7.40 -7.17
N THR A 76 0.32 -8.45 -7.28
CA THR A 76 1.58 -8.42 -8.05
C THR A 76 1.80 -9.75 -8.72
N GLY A 77 2.57 -9.76 -9.80
CA GLY A 77 3.08 -10.98 -10.42
C GLY A 77 4.45 -11.40 -9.92
N ASN A 78 5.03 -10.66 -8.95
CA ASN A 78 6.38 -10.96 -8.45
C ASN A 78 6.56 -10.39 -7.04
N VAL A 79 6.14 -11.15 -6.04
CA VAL A 79 6.29 -10.80 -4.63
C VAL A 79 7.74 -10.60 -4.24
N ASP A 80 8.64 -11.47 -4.74
CA ASP A 80 10.07 -11.42 -4.39
C ASP A 80 10.72 -10.11 -4.84
N GLU A 81 10.38 -9.61 -6.02
CA GLU A 81 10.91 -8.34 -6.52
C GLU A 81 10.37 -7.16 -5.71
N CYS A 82 9.09 -7.18 -5.34
CA CYS A 82 8.52 -6.15 -4.47
C CYS A 82 9.27 -6.08 -3.14
N VAL A 83 9.50 -7.23 -2.52
CA VAL A 83 10.23 -7.31 -1.24
C VAL A 83 11.66 -6.82 -1.40
N LYS A 84 12.35 -7.21 -2.47
CA LYS A 84 13.73 -6.78 -2.73
C LYS A 84 13.82 -5.26 -2.78
N ILE A 85 12.97 -4.62 -3.58
CA ILE A 85 12.96 -3.15 -3.76
C ILE A 85 12.67 -2.44 -2.44
N VAL A 86 11.67 -2.90 -1.72
CA VAL A 86 11.23 -2.29 -0.45
C VAL A 86 12.31 -2.47 0.62
N ARG A 87 12.89 -3.66 0.73
CA ARG A 87 13.97 -3.96 1.69
C ARG A 87 15.21 -3.12 1.42
N GLU A 88 15.63 -3.02 0.16
CA GLU A 88 16.82 -2.24 -0.22
C GLU A 88 16.66 -0.75 0.11
N SER A 89 15.44 -0.26 0.19
CA SER A 89 15.14 1.12 0.59
C SER A 89 14.95 1.29 2.10
N GLY A 90 15.21 0.24 2.90
CA GLY A 90 15.25 0.33 4.36
C GLY A 90 13.93 0.07 5.07
N TYR A 91 12.91 -0.41 4.36
CA TYR A 91 11.62 -0.73 4.99
C TYR A 91 11.63 -2.13 5.60
N GLU A 92 10.93 -2.27 6.72
CA GLU A 92 10.84 -3.53 7.45
C GLU A 92 9.97 -4.55 6.71
N ILE A 93 10.49 -5.76 6.55
CA ILE A 93 9.72 -6.90 6.04
C ILE A 93 9.28 -7.71 7.25
N THR A 94 7.98 -7.73 7.48
CA THR A 94 7.41 -8.42 8.66
C THR A 94 7.09 -9.88 8.38
N ILE A 95 6.80 -10.23 7.12
CA ILE A 95 6.62 -11.61 6.68
C ILE A 95 7.39 -11.76 5.37
N GLU A 96 8.42 -12.61 5.38
CA GLU A 96 9.23 -12.92 4.20
C GLU A 96 8.39 -13.63 3.13
N PRO A 97 8.76 -13.49 1.85
CA PRO A 97 8.04 -14.18 0.78
C PRO A 97 7.88 -15.67 1.06
N LYS A 98 6.66 -16.14 1.00
CA LYS A 98 6.35 -17.55 1.22
C LYS A 98 5.16 -18.01 0.40
N ASP A 99 5.19 -19.28 0.01
CA ASP A 99 4.06 -19.93 -0.61
C ASP A 99 3.12 -20.44 0.47
N VAL A 100 1.83 -20.20 0.26
CA VAL A 100 0.76 -20.62 1.18
C VAL A 100 -0.36 -21.20 0.33
N VAL A 101 -0.95 -22.29 0.78
CA VAL A 101 -2.24 -22.74 0.26
C VAL A 101 -3.27 -22.36 1.30
N MET A 102 -4.08 -21.33 0.99
CA MET A 102 -5.18 -20.98 1.89
C MET A 102 -6.17 -22.14 1.97
N ALA A 103 -6.54 -22.49 3.20
CA ALA A 103 -7.52 -23.54 3.48
C ALA A 103 -8.95 -23.05 3.23
N SER A 104 -9.16 -22.39 2.11
CA SER A 104 -10.45 -21.94 1.61
C SER A 104 -11.12 -23.05 0.79
N ASN A 105 -12.35 -22.84 0.40
CA ASN A 105 -13.08 -23.77 -0.45
C ASN A 105 -13.53 -23.03 -1.74
N PRO A 106 -12.89 -23.26 -2.90
CA PRO A 106 -11.75 -24.17 -3.11
C PRO A 106 -10.44 -23.67 -2.45
N PRO A 107 -9.46 -24.56 -2.25
CA PRO A 107 -8.13 -24.16 -1.78
C PRO A 107 -7.50 -23.14 -2.71
N PHE A 108 -6.78 -22.16 -2.13
CA PHE A 108 -6.25 -21.03 -2.88
C PHE A 108 -4.72 -20.92 -2.72
N PRO A 109 -3.94 -21.41 -3.72
CA PRO A 109 -2.49 -21.27 -3.69
C PRO A 109 -2.10 -19.82 -3.97
N ILE A 110 -1.24 -19.28 -3.12
CA ILE A 110 -0.75 -17.89 -3.20
C ILE A 110 0.71 -17.81 -2.79
N ARG A 111 1.37 -16.71 -3.18
CA ARG A 111 2.63 -16.30 -2.60
C ARG A 111 2.46 -14.92 -2.02
N VAL A 112 2.89 -14.73 -0.78
CA VAL A 112 2.66 -13.47 -0.04
C VAL A 112 3.91 -13.02 0.69
N ALA A 113 3.96 -11.72 0.96
CA ALA A 113 4.90 -11.08 1.87
C ALA A 113 4.24 -9.85 2.47
N PHE A 114 4.74 -9.40 3.62
CA PHE A 114 4.26 -8.20 4.30
C PHE A 114 5.41 -7.27 4.62
N CYS A 115 5.15 -5.98 4.53
CA CYS A 115 6.08 -4.94 4.95
C CYS A 115 5.36 -3.84 5.73
N ILE A 116 6.14 -2.98 6.37
CA ILE A 116 5.63 -1.75 7.00
C ILE A 116 5.97 -0.59 6.08
N GLY A 117 4.96 0.17 5.69
CA GLY A 117 5.12 1.34 4.82
C GLY A 117 5.60 2.58 5.56
N PRO A 118 5.73 3.70 4.85
CA PRO A 118 6.39 4.92 5.35
C PRO A 118 5.70 5.60 6.54
N VAL A 119 4.43 5.34 6.79
CA VAL A 119 3.71 5.91 7.93
C VAL A 119 3.24 4.86 8.93
N GLY A 120 3.84 3.66 8.89
CA GLY A 120 3.51 2.57 9.81
C GLY A 120 2.38 1.66 9.33
N GLU A 121 1.86 1.90 8.12
CA GLU A 121 0.82 1.06 7.54
C GLU A 121 1.37 -0.31 7.16
N GLU A 122 0.59 -1.35 7.42
CA GLU A 122 0.94 -2.72 7.02
C GLU A 122 0.46 -2.97 5.59
N ILE A 123 1.36 -3.42 4.74
CA ILE A 123 1.12 -3.68 3.32
C ILE A 123 1.45 -5.13 3.02
N GLU A 124 0.53 -5.80 2.32
CA GLU A 124 0.73 -7.14 1.80
C GLU A 124 1.02 -7.08 0.30
N PHE A 125 1.99 -7.86 -0.17
CA PHE A 125 2.17 -8.15 -1.59
C PHE A 125 1.59 -9.54 -1.85
N PHE A 126 0.67 -9.64 -2.80
CA PHE A 126 -0.17 -10.80 -2.99
C PHE A 126 -0.11 -11.28 -4.45
N GLU A 127 0.38 -12.51 -4.64
CA GLU A 127 0.51 -13.15 -5.94
C GLU A 127 -0.36 -14.40 -5.96
N GLU A 128 -1.31 -14.45 -6.88
CA GLU A 128 -2.10 -15.65 -7.13
C GLU A 128 -1.27 -16.68 -7.91
N ARG A 129 -1.29 -17.94 -7.45
CA ARG A 129 -0.55 -19.04 -8.06
C ARG A 129 -1.44 -19.91 -8.94
#